data_a1627aa7b44c1ac5626228531baa610f
#
_entry.id   a1627aa7b44c1ac5626228531baa610f
#
_cell.length_a   1.000
_cell.length_b   1.000
_cell.length_c   1.000
_cell.angle_alpha   90.00
_cell.angle_beta   90.00
_cell.angle_gamma   90.00
#
_symmetry.space_group_name_H-M   'P 1'
#
loop_
_entity.id
_entity.type
_entity.pdbx_description
1 polymer ?
#
loop_
_entity_poly.entity_id
_entity_poly.type
_entity_poly.pdbx_seq_one_letter_code
_entity_poly.pdbx_strand_id
1 'polypeptide(L)'
;MKKLLLVLLFIPFVSFGQTNKINNYKVTILSTMLSDTHIGEWGFSAIIEADGQRILFDTGSRENTVLQNAKELNIDLNNIKDVFLSHNHKDHTGGLITLKEKHPNSFSNAHVGEGIFYSRPNSRGSDHYILNNKNKIQNLGVNFISHTKPSQIIPGIWTTGKVPRKYDEKNWSELGKMIDYN
;
A
#
# COMPACT_ATOMS: atom_id res chain seq x y z
N MET A 1 -34.05 -7.21 -59.94
CA MET A 1 -32.99 -7.52 -58.97
C MET A 1 -32.70 -6.24 -58.21
N LYS A 2 -33.19 -6.17 -56.97
CA LYS A 2 -32.92 -5.00 -56.07
C LYS A 2 -31.57 -5.21 -55.38
N LYS A 3 -30.59 -4.34 -55.63
CA LYS A 3 -29.31 -4.33 -54.94
C LYS A 3 -29.51 -3.73 -53.55
N LEU A 4 -29.33 -4.54 -52.51
CA LEU A 4 -29.35 -4.10 -51.12
C LEU A 4 -27.97 -3.42 -50.82
N LEU A 5 -27.97 -2.10 -50.61
CA LEU A 5 -26.78 -1.34 -50.22
C LEU A 5 -26.65 -1.44 -48.71
N LEU A 6 -25.68 -2.24 -48.25
CA LEU A 6 -25.34 -2.36 -46.82
C LEU A 6 -24.46 -1.17 -46.42
N VAL A 7 -25.03 -0.16 -45.78
CA VAL A 7 -24.25 0.95 -45.20
C VAL A 7 -23.76 0.53 -43.83
N LEU A 8 -22.48 0.15 -43.73
CA LEU A 8 -21.77 -0.06 -42.49
C LEU A 8 -21.52 1.32 -41.81
N LEU A 9 -22.36 1.64 -40.84
CA LEU A 9 -22.11 2.77 -39.93
C LEU A 9 -20.91 2.44 -39.03
N PHE A 10 -19.74 2.93 -39.36
CA PHE A 10 -18.59 3.01 -38.46
C PHE A 10 -18.91 4.09 -37.42
N ILE A 11 -19.40 3.69 -36.25
CA ILE A 11 -19.44 4.57 -35.07
C ILE A 11 -18.08 4.48 -34.46
N PRO A 12 -17.26 5.54 -34.48
CA PRO A 12 -16.01 5.54 -33.73
C PRO A 12 -16.35 5.47 -32.24
N PHE A 13 -16.00 4.38 -31.60
CA PHE A 13 -15.98 4.30 -30.14
C PHE A 13 -14.92 5.29 -29.62
N VAL A 14 -15.31 6.54 -29.42
CA VAL A 14 -14.49 7.50 -28.69
C VAL A 14 -14.61 7.11 -27.22
N SER A 15 -13.69 6.27 -26.75
CA SER A 15 -13.50 6.03 -25.34
C SER A 15 -12.95 7.32 -24.73
N PHE A 16 -13.83 8.15 -24.19
CA PHE A 16 -13.41 9.20 -23.29
C PHE A 16 -12.89 8.49 -22.03
N GLY A 17 -11.57 8.40 -21.87
CA GLY A 17 -10.96 8.05 -20.60
C GLY A 17 -11.49 9.05 -19.57
N GLN A 18 -12.43 8.61 -18.73
CA GLN A 18 -12.86 9.42 -17.58
C GLN A 18 -11.63 9.57 -16.68
N THR A 19 -10.97 10.69 -16.78
CA THR A 19 -10.06 11.14 -15.73
C THR A 19 -10.95 11.48 -14.53
N ASN A 20 -11.08 10.55 -13.59
CA ASN A 20 -11.77 10.79 -12.35
C ASN A 20 -10.99 11.89 -11.61
N LYS A 21 -11.46 13.13 -11.76
CA LYS A 21 -10.90 14.27 -11.03
C LYS A 21 -11.30 14.10 -9.57
N ILE A 22 -10.31 14.07 -8.67
CA ILE A 22 -10.55 14.14 -7.22
C ILE A 22 -10.96 15.58 -6.90
N ASN A 23 -12.08 15.74 -6.20
CA ASN A 23 -12.58 17.03 -5.75
C ASN A 23 -12.16 17.34 -4.31
N ASN A 24 -12.11 16.32 -3.47
CA ASN A 24 -11.74 16.45 -2.06
C ASN A 24 -10.71 15.39 -1.69
N TYR A 25 -9.67 15.80 -1.00
CA TYR A 25 -8.70 14.88 -0.44
C TYR A 25 -8.25 15.34 0.95
N LYS A 26 -7.90 14.37 1.78
CA LYS A 26 -7.35 14.60 3.11
C LYS A 26 -6.27 13.56 3.39
N VAL A 27 -5.19 14.00 4.03
CA VAL A 27 -4.15 13.10 4.54
C VAL A 27 -4.05 13.34 6.04
N THR A 28 -4.19 12.27 6.82
CA THR A 28 -4.04 12.32 8.28
C THR A 28 -2.90 11.40 8.69
N ILE A 29 -1.84 11.96 9.24
CA ILE A 29 -0.68 11.22 9.73
C ILE A 29 -1.06 10.52 11.04
N LEU A 30 -0.86 9.20 11.09
CA LEU A 30 -1.12 8.35 12.25
C LEU A 30 0.15 7.91 12.98
N SER A 31 1.29 7.90 12.30
CA SER A 31 2.59 7.60 12.89
C SER A 31 3.67 8.41 12.20
N THR A 32 4.49 9.08 12.99
CA THR A 32 5.68 9.83 12.56
C THR A 32 6.65 9.98 13.73
N MET A 33 7.90 10.31 13.43
CA MET A 33 8.95 10.44 14.43
C MET A 33 8.69 11.59 15.43
N LEU A 34 8.17 12.72 14.93
CA LEU A 34 7.88 13.89 15.78
C LEU A 34 6.38 14.00 16.00
N SER A 35 5.98 13.96 17.24
CA SER A 35 4.59 14.15 17.67
C SER A 35 4.56 15.03 18.91
N ASP A 36 3.68 16.00 18.94
CA ASP A 36 3.48 16.90 20.08
C ASP A 36 2.57 16.27 21.16
N THR A 37 1.38 15.86 20.75
CA THR A 37 0.33 15.39 21.68
C THR A 37 0.02 13.89 21.58
N HIS A 38 0.46 13.22 20.52
CA HIS A 38 0.20 11.82 20.27
C HIS A 38 1.48 10.98 20.35
N ILE A 39 1.39 9.67 20.14
CA ILE A 39 2.55 8.80 20.22
C ILE A 39 3.42 9.00 18.98
N GLY A 40 4.64 9.50 19.19
CA GLY A 40 5.69 9.52 18.17
C GLY A 40 6.49 8.21 18.17
N GLU A 41 6.97 7.82 17.01
CA GLU A 41 7.88 6.69 16.84
C GLU A 41 8.73 6.84 15.60
N TRP A 42 9.84 6.12 15.54
CA TRP A 42 10.56 5.94 14.28
C TRP A 42 9.73 5.02 13.38
N GLY A 43 8.89 5.60 12.55
CA GLY A 43 7.97 4.89 11.67
C GLY A 43 7.03 5.85 10.97
N PHE A 44 6.28 5.35 10.00
CA PHE A 44 5.31 6.13 9.26
C PHE A 44 3.99 5.39 9.09
N SER A 45 2.90 6.12 9.20
CA SER A 45 1.56 5.70 8.76
C SER A 45 0.68 6.91 8.51
N ALA A 46 -0.17 6.84 7.49
CA ALA A 46 -1.15 7.86 7.18
C ALA A 46 -2.43 7.25 6.62
N ILE A 47 -3.59 7.86 6.92
CA ILE A 47 -4.82 7.64 6.15
C ILE A 47 -4.86 8.66 5.03
N ILE A 48 -5.11 8.19 3.82
CA ILE A 48 -5.37 9.00 2.63
C ILE A 48 -6.84 8.82 2.27
N GLU A 49 -7.55 9.93 2.23
CA GLU A 49 -8.96 10.01 1.84
C GLU A 49 -9.07 10.77 0.52
N ALA A 50 -9.82 10.22 -0.43
CA ALA A 50 -10.08 10.82 -1.73
C ALA A 50 -11.54 10.60 -2.12
N ASP A 51 -12.33 11.69 -2.18
CA ASP A 51 -13.77 11.66 -2.47
C ASP A 51 -14.55 10.56 -1.70
N GLY A 52 -14.25 10.43 -0.40
CA GLY A 52 -14.87 9.45 0.50
C GLY A 52 -14.27 8.04 0.44
N GLN A 53 -13.37 7.75 -0.48
CA GLN A 53 -12.59 6.51 -0.48
C GLN A 53 -11.40 6.64 0.47
N ARG A 54 -11.01 5.54 1.14
CA ARG A 54 -9.98 5.55 2.17
C ARG A 54 -9.00 4.41 1.98
N ILE A 55 -7.71 4.72 2.11
CA ILE A 55 -6.62 3.74 2.14
C ILE A 55 -5.69 4.04 3.29
N LEU A 56 -5.17 3.01 3.94
CA LEU A 56 -4.07 3.17 4.89
C LEU A 56 -2.74 3.09 4.13
N PHE A 57 -1.86 4.04 4.36
CA PHE A 57 -0.50 4.04 3.81
C PHE A 57 0.47 3.77 4.94
N ASP A 58 1.21 2.65 4.89
CA ASP A 58 2.07 2.11 5.92
C ASP A 58 1.39 1.91 7.29
N THR A 59 2.04 1.23 8.21
CA THR A 59 1.43 0.78 9.46
C THR A 59 2.26 1.08 10.71
N GLY A 60 3.28 1.93 10.58
CA GLY A 60 4.16 2.28 11.69
C GLY A 60 5.13 1.17 12.11
N SER A 61 5.87 1.44 13.16
CA SER A 61 6.92 0.57 13.70
C SER A 61 6.43 -0.37 14.80
N ARG A 62 5.67 0.18 15.75
CA ARG A 62 5.17 -0.55 16.91
C ARG A 62 3.76 -1.06 16.63
N GLU A 63 3.42 -2.14 17.29
CA GLU A 63 2.15 -2.85 17.08
C GLU A 63 0.91 -1.97 17.30
N ASN A 64 0.96 -1.05 18.26
CA ASN A 64 -0.21 -0.31 18.74
C ASN A 64 -0.23 1.19 18.41
N THR A 65 0.85 1.77 17.91
CA THR A 65 0.95 3.23 17.71
C THR A 65 -0.17 3.75 16.81
N VAL A 66 -0.36 3.13 15.66
CA VAL A 66 -1.41 3.54 14.70
C VAL A 66 -2.81 3.41 15.30
N LEU A 67 -3.09 2.31 16.04
CA LEU A 67 -4.37 2.10 16.72
C LEU A 67 -4.66 3.17 17.77
N GLN A 68 -3.66 3.48 18.61
CA GLN A 68 -3.82 4.45 19.69
C GLN A 68 -4.01 5.85 19.13
N ASN A 69 -3.18 6.27 18.18
CA ASN A 69 -3.29 7.58 17.56
C ASN A 69 -4.60 7.74 16.76
N ALA A 70 -5.04 6.70 16.04
CA ALA A 70 -6.32 6.73 15.36
C ALA A 70 -7.49 6.91 16.35
N LYS A 71 -7.44 6.21 17.50
CA LYS A 71 -8.45 6.34 18.56
C LYS A 71 -8.48 7.77 19.13
N GLU A 72 -7.33 8.35 19.46
CA GLU A 72 -7.22 9.70 20.01
C GLU A 72 -7.68 10.77 19.01
N LEU A 73 -7.43 10.55 17.72
CA LEU A 73 -7.87 11.41 16.62
C LEU A 73 -9.34 11.18 16.22
N ASN A 74 -10.05 10.24 16.88
CA ASN A 74 -11.42 9.83 16.55
C ASN A 74 -11.54 9.34 15.09
N ILE A 75 -10.51 8.65 14.58
CA ILE A 75 -10.49 8.08 13.24
C ILE A 75 -10.97 6.64 13.30
N ASP A 76 -12.05 6.34 12.60
CA ASP A 76 -12.55 4.98 12.44
C ASP A 76 -11.71 4.23 11.41
N LEU A 77 -11.09 3.12 11.83
CA LEU A 77 -10.31 2.22 10.98
C LEU A 77 -11.14 1.08 10.36
N ASN A 78 -12.42 0.99 10.71
CA ASN A 78 -13.29 -0.04 10.16
C ASN A 78 -13.56 0.21 8.67
N ASN A 79 -13.75 -0.90 7.94
CA ASN A 79 -14.09 -0.90 6.52
C ASN A 79 -13.03 -0.28 5.58
N ILE A 80 -11.83 0.03 6.06
CA ILE A 80 -10.69 0.36 5.20
C ILE A 80 -10.15 -0.96 4.65
N LYS A 81 -10.51 -1.29 3.40
CA LYS A 81 -10.15 -2.58 2.80
C LYS A 81 -8.69 -2.66 2.40
N ASP A 82 -8.12 -1.54 1.99
CA ASP A 82 -6.85 -1.46 1.30
C ASP A 82 -5.79 -0.80 2.19
N VAL A 83 -4.61 -1.41 2.23
CA VAL A 83 -3.40 -0.84 2.82
C VAL A 83 -2.30 -0.87 1.78
N PHE A 84 -1.56 0.22 1.62
CA PHE A 84 -0.37 0.29 0.79
C PHE A 84 0.87 0.23 1.67
N LEU A 85 1.76 -0.73 1.42
CA LEU A 85 3.05 -0.84 2.10
C LEU A 85 4.16 -0.34 1.18
N SER A 86 4.78 0.77 1.57
CA SER A 86 5.78 1.46 0.75
C SER A 86 7.04 0.62 0.52
N HIS A 87 7.49 -0.08 1.55
CA HIS A 87 8.64 -0.98 1.51
C HIS A 87 8.64 -1.95 2.70
N ASN A 88 9.66 -2.79 2.79
CA ASN A 88 9.68 -3.95 3.70
C ASN A 88 10.25 -3.68 5.10
N HIS A 89 10.63 -2.47 5.45
CA HIS A 89 11.16 -2.18 6.78
C HIS A 89 10.06 -2.23 7.86
N LYS A 90 10.46 -2.65 9.07
CA LYS A 90 9.52 -2.82 10.19
C LYS A 90 8.84 -1.52 10.59
N ASP A 91 9.53 -0.39 10.47
CA ASP A 91 9.00 0.93 10.79
C ASP A 91 7.88 1.41 9.85
N HIS A 92 7.58 0.63 8.81
CA HIS A 92 6.46 0.84 7.87
C HIS A 92 5.45 -0.32 7.88
N THR A 93 5.83 -1.48 8.41
CA THR A 93 5.01 -2.70 8.34
C THR A 93 4.65 -3.28 9.70
N GLY A 94 5.17 -2.70 10.80
CA GLY A 94 5.13 -3.29 12.14
C GLY A 94 3.74 -3.41 12.76
N GLY A 95 2.83 -2.50 12.45
CA GLY A 95 1.47 -2.50 12.98
C GLY A 95 0.47 -3.39 12.24
N LEU A 96 0.80 -3.90 11.04
CA LEU A 96 -0.18 -4.56 10.16
C LEU A 96 -0.90 -5.74 10.82
N ILE A 97 -0.18 -6.60 11.53
CA ILE A 97 -0.76 -7.78 12.21
C ILE A 97 -1.80 -7.33 13.22
N THR A 98 -1.43 -6.43 14.12
CA THR A 98 -2.32 -5.95 15.19
C THR A 98 -3.52 -5.18 14.64
N LEU A 99 -3.32 -4.37 13.59
CA LEU A 99 -4.40 -3.69 12.90
C LEU A 99 -5.40 -4.70 12.33
N LYS A 100 -4.92 -5.75 11.68
CA LYS A 100 -5.78 -6.81 11.12
C LYS A 100 -6.49 -7.62 12.19
N GLU A 101 -5.81 -7.97 13.28
CA GLU A 101 -6.41 -8.68 14.42
C GLU A 101 -7.52 -7.86 15.10
N LYS A 102 -7.33 -6.55 15.25
CA LYS A 102 -8.31 -5.64 15.87
C LYS A 102 -9.45 -5.23 14.93
N HIS A 103 -9.19 -5.21 13.62
CA HIS A 103 -10.16 -4.86 12.59
C HIS A 103 -10.25 -5.97 11.53
N PRO A 104 -10.84 -7.14 11.86
CA PRO A 104 -10.83 -8.32 10.98
C PRO A 104 -11.49 -8.10 9.62
N ASN A 105 -12.41 -7.13 9.52
CA ASN A 105 -13.08 -6.76 8.27
C ASN A 105 -12.35 -5.68 7.46
N SER A 106 -11.23 -5.17 7.96
CA SER A 106 -10.40 -4.15 7.31
C SER A 106 -9.08 -4.73 6.81
N PHE A 107 -8.32 -3.96 6.06
CA PHE A 107 -6.96 -4.29 5.63
C PHE A 107 -6.84 -5.68 4.99
N SER A 108 -7.83 -6.04 4.14
CA SER A 108 -7.84 -7.35 3.48
C SER A 108 -6.94 -7.40 2.25
N ASN A 109 -6.60 -6.25 1.67
CA ASN A 109 -5.71 -6.11 0.53
C ASN A 109 -4.49 -5.30 0.94
N ALA A 110 -3.31 -5.89 0.86
CA ALA A 110 -2.05 -5.19 1.05
C ALA A 110 -1.37 -4.97 -0.30
N HIS A 111 -1.42 -3.73 -0.79
CA HIS A 111 -0.77 -3.32 -2.03
C HIS A 111 0.71 -3.09 -1.78
N VAL A 112 1.55 -3.68 -2.61
CA VAL A 112 3.01 -3.70 -2.43
C VAL A 112 3.74 -3.49 -3.75
N GLY A 113 4.96 -2.99 -3.67
CA GLY A 113 5.89 -3.00 -4.79
C GLY A 113 6.50 -4.39 -5.03
N GLU A 114 6.98 -4.62 -6.26
CA GLU A 114 7.82 -5.77 -6.58
C GLU A 114 9.03 -5.83 -5.64
N GLY A 115 9.36 -7.01 -5.14
CA GLY A 115 10.52 -7.22 -4.28
C GLY A 115 10.29 -6.99 -2.79
N ILE A 116 9.07 -6.73 -2.34
CA ILE A 116 8.78 -6.56 -0.91
C ILE A 116 9.15 -7.80 -0.09
N PHE A 117 9.11 -8.97 -0.71
CA PHE A 117 9.45 -10.25 -0.09
C PHE A 117 10.85 -10.77 -0.45
N TYR A 118 11.67 -9.98 -1.15
CA TYR A 118 13.04 -10.38 -1.42
C TYR A 118 13.81 -10.48 -0.12
N SER A 119 14.45 -11.62 0.10
CA SER A 119 15.25 -11.86 1.30
C SER A 119 16.44 -10.91 1.36
N ARG A 120 16.67 -10.35 2.55
CA ARG A 120 17.81 -9.51 2.90
C ARG A 120 18.24 -9.82 4.32
N PRO A 121 18.82 -11.00 4.57
CA PRO A 121 19.17 -11.38 5.92
C PRO A 121 20.18 -10.40 6.51
N ASN A 122 19.97 -10.06 7.77
CA ASN A 122 20.91 -9.26 8.54
C ASN A 122 22.14 -10.10 8.94
N SER A 123 23.10 -9.52 9.64
CA SER A 123 24.32 -10.21 10.09
C SER A 123 24.06 -11.42 10.98
N ARG A 124 22.86 -11.60 11.53
CA ARG A 124 22.44 -12.77 12.33
C ARG A 124 21.67 -13.80 11.52
N GLY A 125 21.57 -13.64 10.19
CA GLY A 125 20.82 -14.52 9.29
C GLY A 125 19.30 -14.38 9.35
N SER A 126 18.78 -13.38 10.07
CA SER A 126 17.35 -13.12 10.15
C SER A 126 16.90 -12.17 9.06
N ASP A 127 15.84 -12.52 8.38
CA ASP A 127 15.21 -11.69 7.36
C ASP A 127 14.38 -10.55 7.96
N HIS A 128 13.88 -9.66 7.10
CA HIS A 128 13.06 -8.52 7.51
C HIS A 128 11.66 -8.96 8.00
N TYR A 129 11.02 -8.08 8.76
CA TYR A 129 9.79 -8.36 9.50
C TYR A 129 8.65 -8.90 8.63
N ILE A 130 8.37 -8.24 7.47
CA ILE A 130 7.23 -8.62 6.63
C ILE A 130 7.41 -9.99 6.00
N LEU A 131 8.62 -10.38 5.60
CA LEU A 131 8.91 -11.71 5.05
C LEU A 131 8.73 -12.79 6.12
N ASN A 132 9.30 -12.59 7.31
CA ASN A 132 9.19 -13.54 8.42
C ASN A 132 7.73 -13.75 8.89
N ASN A 133 6.87 -12.76 8.70
CA ASN A 133 5.47 -12.82 9.10
C ASN A 133 4.49 -13.03 7.95
N LYS A 134 4.95 -13.23 6.71
CA LYS A 134 4.11 -13.35 5.51
C LYS A 134 2.96 -14.34 5.71
N ASN A 135 3.26 -15.56 6.12
CA ASN A 135 2.26 -16.61 6.31
C ASN A 135 1.27 -16.25 7.43
N LYS A 136 1.73 -15.67 8.54
CA LYS A 136 0.84 -15.21 9.62
C LYS A 136 -0.14 -14.16 9.11
N ILE A 137 0.35 -13.18 8.36
CA ILE A 137 -0.46 -12.10 7.81
C ILE A 137 -1.50 -12.65 6.81
N GLN A 138 -1.09 -13.57 5.93
CA GLN A 138 -2.00 -14.23 4.99
C GLN A 138 -3.07 -15.07 5.70
N ASN A 139 -2.70 -15.79 6.76
CA ASN A 139 -3.65 -16.57 7.57
C ASN A 139 -4.68 -15.70 8.30
N LEU A 140 -4.35 -14.44 8.58
CA LEU A 140 -5.31 -13.44 9.08
C LEU A 140 -6.26 -12.92 7.99
N GLY A 141 -6.12 -13.35 6.73
CA GLY A 141 -6.96 -12.96 5.61
C GLY A 141 -6.48 -11.71 4.88
N VAL A 142 -5.19 -11.40 4.93
CA VAL A 142 -4.59 -10.33 4.12
C VAL A 142 -4.07 -10.92 2.80
N ASN A 143 -4.54 -10.38 1.69
CA ASN A 143 -4.08 -10.71 0.35
C ASN A 143 -3.02 -9.68 -0.11
N PHE A 144 -1.82 -10.13 -0.47
CA PHE A 144 -0.78 -9.27 -1.01
C PHE A 144 -0.94 -9.11 -2.53
N ILE A 145 -1.06 -7.85 -2.97
CA ILE A 145 -1.24 -7.48 -4.38
C ILE A 145 -0.01 -6.71 -4.83
N SER A 146 0.81 -7.34 -5.67
CA SER A 146 2.04 -6.71 -6.19
C SER A 146 1.76 -5.88 -7.43
N HIS A 147 2.36 -4.69 -7.48
CA HIS A 147 2.23 -3.74 -8.58
C HIS A 147 3.56 -3.54 -9.29
N THR A 148 3.66 -4.04 -10.53
CA THR A 148 4.83 -3.86 -11.40
C THR A 148 4.68 -2.70 -12.38
N LYS A 149 3.45 -2.22 -12.59
CA LYS A 149 3.08 -1.12 -13.50
C LYS A 149 2.19 -0.11 -12.80
N PRO A 150 2.10 1.12 -13.31
CA PRO A 150 1.12 2.09 -12.82
C PRO A 150 -0.29 1.48 -12.87
N SER A 151 -1.01 1.54 -11.76
CA SER A 151 -2.37 1.03 -11.66
C SER A 151 -3.18 1.77 -10.60
N GLN A 152 -4.48 1.82 -10.82
CA GLN A 152 -5.40 2.36 -9.84
C GLN A 152 -5.60 1.33 -8.72
N ILE A 153 -5.42 1.76 -7.46
CA ILE A 153 -5.66 0.94 -6.27
C ILE A 153 -7.14 1.04 -5.90
N ILE A 154 -7.59 2.27 -5.69
CA ILE A 154 -9.00 2.61 -5.46
C ILE A 154 -9.33 3.86 -6.30
N PRO A 155 -10.60 4.19 -6.53
CA PRO A 155 -10.95 5.40 -7.26
C PRO A 155 -10.19 6.63 -6.77
N GLY A 156 -9.45 7.27 -7.69
CA GLY A 156 -8.65 8.46 -7.42
C GLY A 156 -7.25 8.23 -6.82
N ILE A 157 -6.91 7.02 -6.37
CA ILE A 157 -5.61 6.69 -5.79
C ILE A 157 -4.88 5.68 -6.67
N TRP A 158 -3.65 6.04 -7.07
CA TRP A 158 -2.83 5.26 -7.99
C TRP A 158 -1.47 4.92 -7.39
N THR A 159 -0.93 3.78 -7.77
CA THR A 159 0.48 3.46 -7.59
C THR A 159 1.25 3.69 -8.88
N THR A 160 2.50 4.10 -8.76
CA THR A 160 3.43 4.20 -9.90
C THR A 160 3.85 2.82 -10.42
N GLY A 161 3.65 1.77 -9.63
CA GLY A 161 4.31 0.50 -9.86
C GLY A 161 5.82 0.62 -9.71
N LYS A 162 6.56 -0.23 -10.44
CA LYS A 162 8.02 -0.23 -10.43
C LYS A 162 8.57 1.06 -11.05
N VAL A 163 9.36 1.80 -10.27
CA VAL A 163 10.08 2.99 -10.76
C VAL A 163 11.39 2.56 -11.41
N PRO A 164 11.62 2.88 -12.71
CA PRO A 164 12.88 2.57 -13.37
C PRO A 164 14.03 3.34 -12.71
N ARG A 165 15.12 2.65 -12.41
CA ARG A 165 16.35 3.30 -11.95
C ARG A 165 17.15 3.79 -13.16
N LYS A 166 17.48 5.08 -13.17
CA LYS A 166 18.29 5.72 -14.21
C LYS A 166 19.76 5.86 -13.82
N TYR A 167 20.05 5.82 -12.54
CA TYR A 167 21.37 6.01 -11.96
C TYR A 167 21.77 4.78 -11.15
N ASP A 168 23.07 4.60 -10.92
CA ASP A 168 23.61 3.52 -10.08
C ASP A 168 23.37 3.86 -8.59
N GLU A 169 22.10 3.80 -8.20
CA GLU A 169 21.66 4.04 -6.82
C GLU A 169 22.01 2.82 -5.98
N LYS A 170 22.90 3.01 -5.02
CA LYS A 170 23.30 1.96 -4.07
C LYS A 170 22.63 2.16 -2.74
N ASN A 171 22.27 1.07 -2.10
CA ASN A 171 21.90 1.12 -0.70
C ASN A 171 23.12 1.59 0.12
N TRP A 172 22.92 2.55 1.02
CA TRP A 172 23.98 3.07 1.89
C TRP A 172 24.62 2.00 2.80
N SER A 173 23.87 0.96 3.16
CA SER A 173 24.41 -0.21 3.81
C SER A 173 24.87 -1.21 2.74
N GLU A 174 26.15 -1.32 2.48
CA GLU A 174 26.73 -2.31 1.59
C GLU A 174 26.50 -3.76 2.06
N LEU A 175 25.84 -3.95 3.20
CA LEU A 175 25.55 -5.23 3.84
C LEU A 175 24.23 -5.78 3.32
N GLY A 176 24.31 -6.68 2.36
CA GLY A 176 23.19 -7.52 1.98
C GLY A 176 23.00 -7.62 0.46
N LYS A 177 23.31 -8.78 -0.05
CA LYS A 177 22.87 -9.19 -1.38
C LYS A 177 21.38 -9.45 -1.31
N MET A 178 20.62 -8.87 -2.20
CA MET A 178 19.22 -9.22 -2.39
C MET A 178 19.13 -10.61 -2.98
N ILE A 179 18.40 -11.51 -2.33
CA ILE A 179 18.17 -12.87 -2.82
C ILE A 179 16.71 -12.96 -3.22
N ASP A 180 16.45 -13.24 -4.48
CA ASP A 180 15.13 -13.57 -4.99
C ASP A 180 14.94 -15.08 -4.86
N TYR A 181 13.97 -15.50 -4.06
CA TYR A 181 13.57 -16.90 -3.89
C TYR A 181 12.31 -17.20 -4.69
N ASN A 182 12.22 -16.76 -5.93
CA ASN A 182 11.15 -17.19 -6.84
C ASN A 182 11.30 -18.66 -7.24
#